data_3471d0b8c929f39d3df6e6427c97c73d
#
_entry.id   3471d0b8c929f39d3df6e6427c97c73d
#
_cell.length_a   1.000
_cell.length_b   1.000
_cell.length_c   1.000
_cell.angle_alpha   90.00
_cell.angle_beta   90.00
_cell.angle_gamma   90.00
#
_symmetry.space_group_name_H-M   'P 1'
#
loop_
_entity.id
_entity.type
_entity.pdbx_description
1 polymer ?
#
loop_
_entity_poly.entity_id
_entity_poly.type
_entity_poly.pdbx_seq_one_letter_code
_entity_poly.pdbx_strand_id
1 'polypeptide(L)'
;MLRKGDRKMKQLKVAMLGYGIAGRAFAEILDQTHAEIMKTRGVDVRVVAITTGSRGSLYCMDSLNLTEATRQMTESGKFDKSSPTFSSMSSMDVVKTVDYDVVLELTPLNIFTGLPATDHIREALKRGKHVVSANKGPLAWHYKELRDLAKANNACFFFETTVMAGTPVFNMADNCLQFCKIDKIEGILNATTNYILKEMSKDISLEDIMRAGREGGFMEADASMDTEGWDAAAKLTVLMNAIMDADITPDLIDRTGINGITTDDINDAKARGNVIKLMCRGERHADGTVTGKVAPEEVPESDVFADERLVAVVSLYTDLMGKLTMMQYGLETTQTGYGVFIDTIRVIDTIIRD
;
A
#
# COMPACT_ATOMS: atom_id res chain seq x y z
N MET A 1 37.72 -14.45 2.19
CA MET A 1 37.31 -15.37 1.11
C MET A 1 36.70 -16.62 1.77
N LEU A 2 35.40 -16.55 2.12
CA LEU A 2 34.67 -17.67 2.69
C LEU A 2 34.27 -18.60 1.54
N ARG A 3 34.60 -19.87 1.63
CA ARG A 3 34.29 -20.92 0.65
C ARG A 3 32.77 -20.92 0.40
N LYS A 4 32.34 -20.89 -0.87
CA LYS A 4 31.01 -21.30 -1.33
C LYS A 4 30.86 -22.80 -1.00
N GLY A 5 30.56 -23.11 0.26
CA GLY A 5 30.09 -24.42 0.67
C GLY A 5 28.57 -24.49 0.40
N ASP A 6 28.09 -25.65 -0.01
CA ASP A 6 26.72 -26.01 -0.32
C ASP A 6 25.72 -25.43 0.69
N ARG A 7 25.27 -24.17 0.50
CA ARG A 7 24.10 -23.67 1.21
C ARG A 7 22.91 -24.43 0.65
N LYS A 8 22.36 -25.36 1.43
CA LYS A 8 21.12 -26.01 1.12
C LYS A 8 20.09 -24.90 0.78
N MET A 9 19.51 -24.95 -0.42
CA MET A 9 18.52 -23.97 -0.84
C MET A 9 17.37 -23.96 0.15
N LYS A 10 17.09 -22.80 0.74
CA LYS A 10 15.91 -22.61 1.60
C LYS A 10 14.67 -22.45 0.72
N GLN A 11 13.52 -22.91 1.18
CA GLN A 11 12.24 -22.64 0.53
C GLN A 11 11.49 -21.57 1.33
N LEU A 12 10.81 -20.67 0.64
CA LEU A 12 9.87 -19.72 1.22
C LEU A 12 8.50 -19.97 0.61
N LYS A 13 7.57 -20.46 1.42
CA LYS A 13 6.19 -20.70 1.02
C LYS A 13 5.35 -19.43 1.21
N VAL A 14 4.69 -19.00 0.16
CA VAL A 14 3.87 -17.78 0.10
C VAL A 14 2.40 -18.14 -0.06
N ALA A 15 1.53 -17.56 0.76
CA ALA A 15 0.08 -17.58 0.57
C ALA A 15 -0.40 -16.19 0.15
N MET A 16 -1.18 -16.08 -0.91
CA MET A 16 -1.71 -14.82 -1.43
C MET A 16 -3.21 -14.73 -1.14
N LEU A 17 -3.60 -13.76 -0.33
CA LEU A 17 -5.00 -13.45 -0.05
C LEU A 17 -5.42 -12.27 -0.93
N GLY A 18 -6.07 -12.56 -2.04
CA GLY A 18 -6.37 -11.62 -3.11
C GLY A 18 -5.46 -11.83 -4.33
N TYR A 19 -6.08 -11.83 -5.52
CA TYR A 19 -5.38 -11.95 -6.80
C TYR A 19 -5.92 -10.92 -7.81
N GLY A 20 -6.01 -9.68 -7.32
CA GLY A 20 -6.37 -8.50 -8.12
C GLY A 20 -5.15 -7.93 -8.88
N ILE A 21 -5.15 -6.62 -9.08
CA ILE A 21 -4.07 -5.92 -9.80
C ILE A 21 -2.73 -6.13 -9.09
N ALA A 22 -2.64 -5.84 -7.80
CA ALA A 22 -1.39 -5.96 -7.03
C ALA A 22 -0.87 -7.41 -7.01
N GLY A 23 -1.76 -8.40 -6.82
CA GLY A 23 -1.37 -9.81 -6.78
C GLY A 23 -0.86 -10.34 -8.10
N ARG A 24 -1.47 -9.97 -9.24
CA ARG A 24 -0.99 -10.36 -10.57
C ARG A 24 0.33 -9.67 -10.92
N ALA A 25 0.47 -8.37 -10.62
CA ALA A 25 1.72 -7.66 -10.83
C ALA A 25 2.86 -8.24 -9.97
N PHE A 26 2.61 -8.61 -8.70
CA PHE A 26 3.57 -9.34 -7.88
C PHE A 26 3.95 -10.68 -8.52
N ALA A 27 2.97 -11.46 -8.98
CA ALA A 27 3.20 -12.77 -9.59
C ALA A 27 4.09 -12.66 -10.85
N GLU A 28 3.85 -11.67 -11.69
CA GLU A 28 4.65 -11.41 -12.88
C GLU A 28 6.10 -11.04 -12.52
N ILE A 29 6.30 -10.12 -11.55
CA ILE A 29 7.64 -9.74 -11.08
C ILE A 29 8.36 -10.93 -10.48
N LEU A 30 7.68 -11.75 -9.67
CA LEU A 30 8.26 -12.95 -9.08
C LEU A 30 8.69 -13.95 -10.15
N ASP A 31 7.85 -14.20 -11.15
CA ASP A 31 8.17 -15.13 -12.25
C ASP A 31 9.44 -14.68 -13.00
N GLN A 32 9.53 -13.37 -13.32
CA GLN A 32 10.68 -12.78 -14.01
C GLN A 32 11.96 -12.80 -13.19
N THR A 33 11.88 -12.72 -11.86
CA THR A 33 13.04 -12.54 -10.97
C THR A 33 13.40 -13.79 -10.16
N HIS A 34 12.58 -14.86 -10.22
CA HIS A 34 12.73 -16.06 -9.40
C HIS A 34 14.14 -16.71 -9.50
N ALA A 35 14.64 -16.86 -10.72
CA ALA A 35 15.99 -17.42 -10.93
C ALA A 35 17.10 -16.56 -10.30
N GLU A 36 16.95 -15.24 -10.33
CA GLU A 36 17.91 -14.32 -9.72
C GLU A 36 17.84 -14.35 -8.20
N ILE A 37 16.64 -14.48 -7.61
CA ILE A 37 16.47 -14.67 -6.16
C ILE A 37 17.15 -15.96 -5.72
N MET A 38 16.92 -17.07 -6.41
CA MET A 38 17.58 -18.35 -6.12
C MET A 38 19.10 -18.23 -6.17
N LYS A 39 19.63 -17.57 -7.21
CA LYS A 39 21.05 -17.39 -7.42
C LYS A 39 21.70 -16.49 -6.38
N THR A 40 21.07 -15.36 -6.03
CA THR A 40 21.67 -14.32 -5.20
C THR A 40 21.41 -14.53 -3.71
N ARG A 41 20.27 -15.11 -3.33
CA ARG A 41 19.84 -15.31 -1.95
C ARG A 41 19.81 -16.78 -1.51
N GLY A 42 19.83 -17.71 -2.45
CA GLY A 42 19.73 -19.15 -2.15
C GLY A 42 18.35 -19.55 -1.61
N VAL A 43 17.29 -18.82 -2.02
CA VAL A 43 15.90 -19.05 -1.60
C VAL A 43 15.02 -19.33 -2.81
N ASP A 44 14.29 -20.42 -2.75
CA ASP A 44 13.27 -20.82 -3.71
C ASP A 44 11.89 -20.36 -3.19
N VAL A 45 11.32 -19.33 -3.83
CA VAL A 45 10.03 -18.75 -3.44
C VAL A 45 8.89 -19.50 -4.12
N ARG A 46 8.00 -20.08 -3.34
CA ARG A 46 6.92 -20.93 -3.81
C ARG A 46 5.55 -20.38 -3.37
N VAL A 47 4.72 -20.00 -4.31
CA VAL A 47 3.33 -19.67 -4.00
C VAL A 47 2.51 -20.94 -3.87
N VAL A 48 2.04 -21.22 -2.65
CA VAL A 48 1.33 -22.45 -2.32
C VAL A 48 -0.19 -22.28 -2.28
N ALA A 49 -0.69 -21.07 -2.07
CA ALA A 49 -2.12 -20.78 -2.05
C ALA A 49 -2.41 -19.39 -2.64
N ILE A 50 -3.51 -19.30 -3.37
CA ILE A 50 -4.09 -18.03 -3.85
C ILE A 50 -5.57 -18.08 -3.53
N THR A 51 -6.11 -17.06 -2.85
CA THR A 51 -7.55 -16.95 -2.61
C THR A 51 -8.13 -15.71 -3.26
N THR A 52 -9.41 -15.80 -3.62
CA THR A 52 -10.22 -14.65 -4.03
C THR A 52 -11.57 -14.73 -3.33
N GLY A 53 -12.23 -13.59 -3.12
CA GLY A 53 -13.51 -13.57 -2.42
C GLY A 53 -14.64 -14.31 -3.16
N SER A 54 -14.67 -14.22 -4.52
CA SER A 54 -15.78 -14.75 -5.33
C SER A 54 -15.36 -15.50 -6.59
N ARG A 55 -14.05 -15.53 -6.90
CA ARG A 55 -13.54 -16.06 -8.18
C ARG A 55 -12.86 -17.42 -8.04
N GLY A 56 -13.00 -18.07 -6.87
CA GLY A 56 -12.35 -19.33 -6.51
C GLY A 56 -10.99 -19.15 -5.85
N SER A 57 -10.40 -20.26 -5.45
CA SER A 57 -9.08 -20.32 -4.82
C SER A 57 -8.25 -21.42 -5.47
N LEU A 58 -6.93 -21.34 -5.34
CA LEU A 58 -5.98 -22.36 -5.77
C LEU A 58 -5.12 -22.78 -4.58
N TYR A 59 -4.79 -24.06 -4.51
CA TYR A 59 -3.87 -24.61 -3.53
C TYR A 59 -3.01 -25.70 -4.12
N CYS A 60 -1.70 -25.68 -3.82
CA CYS A 60 -0.75 -26.74 -4.14
C CYS A 60 0.36 -26.76 -3.08
N MET A 61 0.63 -27.94 -2.50
CA MET A 61 1.66 -28.07 -1.46
C MET A 61 3.07 -27.70 -1.93
N ASP A 62 3.36 -27.93 -3.21
CA ASP A 62 4.69 -27.64 -3.77
C ASP A 62 4.80 -26.20 -4.27
N SER A 63 4.09 -25.87 -5.33
CA SER A 63 4.03 -24.52 -5.91
C SER A 63 2.92 -24.43 -6.95
N LEU A 64 2.25 -23.30 -7.01
CA LEU A 64 1.29 -22.95 -8.06
C LEU A 64 2.02 -22.42 -9.29
N ASN A 65 1.48 -22.70 -10.47
CA ASN A 65 1.91 -22.07 -11.72
C ASN A 65 1.26 -20.68 -11.82
N LEU A 66 2.04 -19.63 -11.57
CA LEU A 66 1.55 -18.25 -11.54
C LEU A 66 1.15 -17.73 -12.92
N THR A 67 1.87 -18.13 -13.97
CA THR A 67 1.52 -17.80 -15.36
C THR A 67 0.14 -18.34 -15.71
N GLU A 68 -0.15 -19.61 -15.36
CA GLU A 68 -1.47 -20.22 -15.58
C GLU A 68 -2.56 -19.58 -14.73
N ALA A 69 -2.28 -19.27 -13.44
CA ALA A 69 -3.22 -18.58 -12.58
C ALA A 69 -3.57 -17.17 -13.13
N THR A 70 -2.58 -16.43 -13.64
CA THR A 70 -2.77 -15.12 -14.25
C THR A 70 -3.57 -15.23 -15.56
N ARG A 71 -3.27 -16.23 -16.40
CA ARG A 71 -4.01 -16.50 -17.64
C ARG A 71 -5.50 -16.73 -17.36
N GLN A 72 -5.82 -17.62 -16.41
CA GLN A 72 -7.22 -17.90 -16.04
C GLN A 72 -7.96 -16.63 -15.58
N MET A 73 -7.33 -15.83 -14.74
CA MET A 73 -7.93 -14.58 -14.25
C MET A 73 -8.10 -13.53 -15.35
N THR A 74 -7.21 -13.49 -16.33
CA THR A 74 -7.27 -12.53 -17.44
C THR A 74 -8.33 -12.95 -18.46
N GLU A 75 -8.38 -14.23 -18.83
CA GLU A 75 -9.27 -14.73 -19.87
C GLU A 75 -10.70 -14.98 -19.37
N SER A 76 -10.84 -15.51 -18.15
CA SER A 76 -12.13 -15.98 -17.61
C SER A 76 -12.63 -15.17 -16.43
N GLY A 77 -11.80 -14.31 -15.85
CA GLY A 77 -12.12 -13.55 -14.64
C GLY A 77 -12.25 -14.39 -13.37
N LYS A 78 -11.98 -15.71 -13.43
CA LYS A 78 -12.11 -16.66 -12.32
C LYS A 78 -11.22 -17.88 -12.53
N PHE A 79 -10.94 -18.61 -11.45
CA PHE A 79 -10.20 -19.88 -11.53
C PHE A 79 -11.09 -21.03 -12.03
N ASP A 80 -10.48 -21.92 -12.79
CA ASP A 80 -11.15 -23.09 -13.35
C ASP A 80 -11.41 -24.14 -12.25
N LYS A 81 -12.68 -24.43 -12.00
CA LYS A 81 -13.11 -25.43 -11.01
C LYS A 81 -12.68 -26.86 -11.35
N SER A 82 -12.35 -27.15 -12.61
CA SER A 82 -11.85 -28.46 -13.03
C SER A 82 -10.33 -28.63 -12.84
N SER A 83 -9.63 -27.55 -12.52
CA SER A 83 -8.18 -27.58 -12.25
C SER A 83 -7.89 -28.47 -11.03
N PRO A 84 -6.84 -29.33 -11.08
CA PRO A 84 -6.43 -30.13 -9.92
C PRO A 84 -5.96 -29.30 -8.74
N THR A 85 -5.62 -28.02 -8.95
CA THR A 85 -5.22 -27.09 -7.90
C THR A 85 -6.39 -26.24 -7.37
N PHE A 86 -7.60 -26.38 -7.96
CA PHE A 86 -8.75 -25.64 -7.48
C PHE A 86 -9.10 -26.00 -6.03
N SER A 87 -9.40 -24.97 -5.23
CA SER A 87 -9.77 -25.12 -3.83
C SER A 87 -11.00 -24.26 -3.51
N SER A 88 -11.80 -24.71 -2.54
CA SER A 88 -12.91 -23.95 -1.97
C SER A 88 -12.53 -23.22 -0.67
N MET A 89 -11.26 -23.27 -0.25
CA MET A 89 -10.79 -22.58 0.96
C MET A 89 -11.02 -21.08 0.87
N SER A 90 -11.56 -20.50 1.94
CA SER A 90 -11.58 -19.06 2.15
C SER A 90 -10.18 -18.54 2.51
N SER A 91 -10.00 -17.22 2.49
CA SER A 91 -8.76 -16.59 2.95
C SER A 91 -8.44 -16.96 4.40
N MET A 92 -9.45 -16.99 5.27
CA MET A 92 -9.27 -17.38 6.67
C MET A 92 -8.93 -18.87 6.83
N ASP A 93 -9.49 -19.75 5.99
CA ASP A 93 -9.11 -21.18 6.01
C ASP A 93 -7.64 -21.34 5.62
N VAL A 94 -7.18 -20.64 4.57
CA VAL A 94 -5.77 -20.65 4.16
C VAL A 94 -4.89 -20.17 5.29
N VAL A 95 -5.22 -19.04 5.90
CA VAL A 95 -4.43 -18.48 7.02
C VAL A 95 -4.33 -19.45 8.19
N LYS A 96 -5.41 -20.20 8.50
CA LYS A 96 -5.45 -21.11 9.64
C LYS A 96 -4.83 -22.49 9.38
N THR A 97 -4.92 -22.98 8.16
CA THR A 97 -4.68 -24.43 7.91
C THR A 97 -3.53 -24.72 6.96
N VAL A 98 -3.19 -23.79 6.06
CA VAL A 98 -2.11 -24.02 5.09
C VAL A 98 -0.74 -23.84 5.75
N ASP A 99 0.23 -24.64 5.34
CA ASP A 99 1.64 -24.47 5.69
C ASP A 99 2.28 -23.45 4.74
N TYR A 100 2.46 -22.23 5.23
CA TYR A 100 3.16 -21.15 4.56
C TYR A 100 4.09 -20.43 5.53
N ASP A 101 5.04 -19.66 5.03
CA ASP A 101 5.98 -18.86 5.81
C ASP A 101 5.55 -17.38 5.85
N VAL A 102 5.07 -16.86 4.72
CA VAL A 102 4.59 -15.49 4.57
C VAL A 102 3.22 -15.45 3.91
N VAL A 103 2.35 -14.58 4.42
CA VAL A 103 1.07 -14.26 3.79
C VAL A 103 1.12 -12.86 3.18
N LEU A 104 0.63 -12.74 1.93
CA LEU A 104 0.42 -11.46 1.26
C LEU A 104 -1.06 -11.09 1.40
N GLU A 105 -1.37 -10.05 2.17
CA GLU A 105 -2.72 -9.55 2.37
C GLU A 105 -3.04 -8.49 1.30
N LEU A 106 -3.76 -8.93 0.27
CA LEU A 106 -4.09 -8.17 -0.93
C LEU A 106 -5.61 -8.15 -1.19
N THR A 107 -6.43 -8.41 -0.16
CA THR A 107 -7.89 -8.42 -0.27
C THR A 107 -8.46 -7.01 -0.48
N PRO A 108 -9.70 -6.89 -0.96
CA PRO A 108 -10.34 -5.58 -1.11
C PRO A 108 -10.35 -4.78 0.19
N LEU A 109 -10.12 -3.47 0.05
CA LEU A 109 -10.09 -2.54 1.17
C LEU A 109 -11.48 -2.35 1.79
N ASN A 110 -11.54 -2.43 3.12
CA ASN A 110 -12.58 -1.81 3.91
C ASN A 110 -11.97 -0.64 4.68
N ILE A 111 -12.20 0.57 4.20
CA ILE A 111 -11.58 1.78 4.75
C ILE A 111 -12.13 2.17 6.13
N PHE A 112 -13.31 1.68 6.49
CA PHE A 112 -13.99 2.06 7.73
C PHE A 112 -13.68 1.16 8.92
N THR A 113 -13.23 -0.07 8.67
CA THR A 113 -12.99 -1.04 9.76
C THR A 113 -11.69 -1.82 9.62
N GLY A 114 -11.11 -1.86 8.42
CA GLY A 114 -9.97 -2.72 8.12
C GLY A 114 -10.30 -4.22 8.07
N LEU A 115 -11.56 -4.62 8.29
CA LEU A 115 -12.00 -6.02 8.27
C LEU A 115 -12.42 -6.46 6.86
N PRO A 116 -12.27 -7.73 6.52
CA PRO A 116 -11.71 -8.86 7.31
C PRO A 116 -10.17 -8.94 7.27
N ALA A 117 -9.47 -8.06 6.54
CA ALA A 117 -8.02 -8.11 6.35
C ALA A 117 -7.25 -8.08 7.68
N THR A 118 -7.70 -7.29 8.65
CA THR A 118 -7.12 -7.26 10.01
C THR A 118 -7.14 -8.65 10.66
N ASP A 119 -8.23 -9.40 10.52
CA ASP A 119 -8.34 -10.74 11.11
C ASP A 119 -7.40 -11.73 10.44
N HIS A 120 -7.20 -11.64 9.12
CA HIS A 120 -6.22 -12.44 8.40
C HIS A 120 -4.81 -12.19 8.92
N ILE A 121 -4.40 -10.91 9.02
CA ILE A 121 -3.09 -10.51 9.51
C ILE A 121 -2.91 -10.95 10.96
N ARG A 122 -3.90 -10.69 11.82
CA ARG A 122 -3.87 -11.05 13.25
C ARG A 122 -3.65 -12.55 13.44
N GLU A 123 -4.39 -13.38 12.69
CA GLU A 123 -4.27 -14.84 12.78
C GLU A 123 -2.91 -15.33 12.28
N ALA A 124 -2.41 -14.78 11.16
CA ALA A 124 -1.08 -15.11 10.64
C ALA A 124 0.03 -14.77 11.64
N LEU A 125 0.00 -13.57 12.20
CA LEU A 125 0.99 -13.11 13.19
C LEU A 125 0.94 -13.94 14.48
N LYS A 126 -0.24 -14.33 14.97
CA LYS A 126 -0.39 -15.25 16.13
C LYS A 126 0.27 -16.60 15.89
N ARG A 127 0.29 -17.06 14.66
CA ARG A 127 0.95 -18.30 14.24
C ARG A 127 2.46 -18.11 14.00
N GLY A 128 3.03 -16.95 14.27
CA GLY A 128 4.44 -16.63 13.98
C GLY A 128 4.76 -16.57 12.50
N LYS A 129 3.75 -16.34 11.63
CA LYS A 129 3.95 -16.22 10.19
C LYS A 129 4.21 -14.77 9.81
N HIS A 130 5.09 -14.57 8.82
CA HIS A 130 5.38 -13.24 8.29
C HIS A 130 4.21 -12.69 7.48
N VAL A 131 4.07 -11.38 7.45
CA VAL A 131 2.99 -10.69 6.74
C VAL A 131 3.55 -9.57 5.87
N VAL A 132 3.09 -9.52 4.63
CA VAL A 132 3.24 -8.37 3.73
C VAL A 132 1.83 -7.91 3.35
N SER A 133 1.53 -6.63 3.52
CA SER A 133 0.19 -6.10 3.26
C SER A 133 0.20 -4.97 2.23
N ALA A 134 -0.70 -5.06 1.26
CA ALA A 134 -1.08 -3.92 0.41
C ALA A 134 -2.36 -3.22 0.90
N ASN A 135 -2.99 -3.75 1.95
CA ASN A 135 -4.26 -3.27 2.46
C ASN A 135 -4.04 -2.28 3.60
N LYS A 136 -4.31 -0.99 3.33
CA LYS A 136 -4.13 0.07 4.32
C LYS A 136 -5.16 0.05 5.47
N GLY A 137 -6.31 -0.60 5.30
CA GLY A 137 -7.34 -0.65 6.33
C GLY A 137 -6.85 -1.17 7.67
N PRO A 138 -6.23 -2.37 7.74
CA PRO A 138 -5.65 -2.89 8.97
C PRO A 138 -4.66 -1.94 9.65
N LEU A 139 -3.85 -1.24 8.86
CA LEU A 139 -2.84 -0.33 9.36
C LEU A 139 -3.43 0.99 9.86
N ALA A 140 -4.50 1.46 9.22
CA ALA A 140 -5.18 2.67 9.64
C ALA A 140 -5.95 2.48 10.96
N TRP A 141 -6.51 1.28 11.22
CA TRP A 141 -7.38 1.02 12.35
C TRP A 141 -6.73 0.22 13.49
N HIS A 142 -5.74 -0.64 13.19
CA HIS A 142 -5.22 -1.63 14.11
C HIS A 142 -3.69 -1.74 14.12
N TYR A 143 -2.98 -0.72 13.64
CA TYR A 143 -1.53 -0.78 13.44
C TYR A 143 -0.77 -1.21 14.68
N LYS A 144 -0.99 -0.55 15.81
CA LYS A 144 -0.26 -0.81 17.06
C LYS A 144 -0.46 -2.25 17.55
N GLU A 145 -1.72 -2.73 17.55
CA GLU A 145 -2.02 -4.12 17.90
C GLU A 145 -1.24 -5.10 17.02
N LEU A 146 -1.31 -4.90 15.68
CA LEU A 146 -0.68 -5.81 14.72
C LEU A 146 0.85 -5.75 14.79
N ARG A 147 1.43 -4.57 14.95
CA ARG A 147 2.87 -4.37 15.15
C ARG A 147 3.36 -5.07 16.42
N ASP A 148 2.66 -4.88 17.53
CA ASP A 148 3.05 -5.46 18.82
C ASP A 148 2.90 -6.99 18.78
N LEU A 149 1.88 -7.51 18.08
CA LEU A 149 1.69 -8.94 17.84
C LEU A 149 2.81 -9.52 16.96
N ALA A 150 3.24 -8.81 15.92
CA ALA A 150 4.35 -9.20 15.08
C ALA A 150 5.65 -9.31 15.88
N LYS A 151 5.95 -8.29 16.70
CA LYS A 151 7.11 -8.30 17.61
C LYS A 151 7.08 -9.44 18.60
N ALA A 152 5.93 -9.70 19.24
CA ALA A 152 5.76 -10.76 20.23
C ALA A 152 6.00 -12.17 19.65
N ASN A 153 5.77 -12.36 18.36
CA ASN A 153 5.92 -13.65 17.66
C ASN A 153 7.13 -13.71 16.73
N ASN A 154 8.07 -12.76 16.79
CA ASN A 154 9.24 -12.65 15.92
C ASN A 154 8.89 -12.73 14.42
N ALA A 155 7.78 -12.14 14.03
CA ALA A 155 7.29 -12.11 12.66
C ALA A 155 7.58 -10.77 11.99
N CYS A 156 7.95 -10.78 10.72
CA CYS A 156 7.99 -9.57 9.90
C CYS A 156 6.56 -9.11 9.60
N PHE A 157 6.35 -7.81 9.66
CA PHE A 157 5.12 -7.17 9.22
C PHE A 157 5.49 -5.94 8.38
N PHE A 158 5.39 -6.07 7.05
CA PHE A 158 5.77 -5.04 6.08
C PHE A 158 4.57 -4.63 5.22
N PHE A 159 4.55 -3.36 4.76
CA PHE A 159 3.37 -2.77 4.15
C PHE A 159 3.67 -1.57 3.25
N GLU A 160 4.82 -1.59 2.55
CA GLU A 160 5.30 -0.46 1.73
C GLU A 160 4.24 0.04 0.75
N THR A 161 3.53 -0.87 0.09
CA THR A 161 2.60 -0.51 -0.98
C THR A 161 1.27 0.11 -0.50
N THR A 162 1.06 0.24 0.81
CA THR A 162 -0.19 0.82 1.37
C THR A 162 -0.30 2.33 1.18
N VAL A 163 0.85 3.02 1.03
CA VAL A 163 0.92 4.46 0.76
C VAL A 163 1.90 4.68 -0.40
N MET A 164 1.51 5.44 -1.42
CA MET A 164 2.35 5.78 -2.58
C MET A 164 2.88 4.55 -3.37
N ALA A 165 2.07 3.51 -3.56
CA ALA A 165 2.41 2.31 -4.32
C ALA A 165 3.78 1.72 -3.91
N GLY A 166 4.74 1.58 -4.84
CA GLY A 166 6.08 1.04 -4.55
C GLY A 166 7.12 2.06 -4.10
N THR A 167 6.74 3.32 -3.83
CA THR A 167 7.67 4.35 -3.33
C THR A 167 8.15 3.97 -1.93
N PRO A 168 9.47 3.93 -1.66
CA PRO A 168 10.04 3.32 -0.46
C PRO A 168 9.95 4.20 0.79
N VAL A 169 8.75 4.63 1.19
CA VAL A 169 8.53 5.56 2.31
C VAL A 169 8.86 4.91 3.65
N PHE A 170 8.28 3.75 3.93
CA PHE A 170 8.51 3.02 5.18
C PHE A 170 9.90 2.42 5.21
N ASN A 171 10.36 1.89 4.08
CA ASN A 171 11.70 1.32 3.96
C ASN A 171 12.79 2.38 4.21
N MET A 172 12.60 3.59 3.69
CA MET A 172 13.52 4.71 3.96
C MET A 172 13.48 5.11 5.44
N ALA A 173 12.28 5.23 6.03
CA ALA A 173 12.14 5.56 7.44
C ALA A 173 12.83 4.51 8.33
N ASP A 174 12.55 3.22 8.10
CA ASP A 174 13.09 2.11 8.89
C ASP A 174 14.61 1.94 8.78
N ASN A 175 15.17 2.11 7.58
CA ASN A 175 16.56 1.74 7.31
C ASN A 175 17.51 2.93 7.17
N CYS A 176 17.01 4.11 6.75
CA CYS A 176 17.85 5.28 6.48
C CYS A 176 17.67 6.42 7.48
N LEU A 177 16.55 6.46 8.23
CA LEU A 177 16.25 7.50 9.20
C LEU A 177 16.24 6.98 10.65
N GLN A 178 17.00 5.92 10.92
CA GLN A 178 17.11 5.36 12.26
C GLN A 178 17.57 6.43 13.25
N PHE A 179 16.92 6.47 14.42
CA PHE A 179 17.14 7.48 15.47
C PHE A 179 16.76 8.91 15.13
N CYS A 180 16.29 9.21 13.91
CA CYS A 180 15.67 10.51 13.62
C CYS A 180 14.28 10.58 14.26
N LYS A 181 13.96 11.72 14.88
CA LYS A 181 12.59 12.05 15.25
C LYS A 181 11.91 12.70 14.06
N ILE A 182 10.74 12.21 13.72
CA ILE A 182 9.92 12.75 12.64
C ILE A 182 8.70 13.37 13.30
N ASP A 183 8.68 14.71 13.37
CA ASP A 183 7.65 15.45 14.09
C ASP A 183 6.58 16.03 13.15
N LYS A 184 6.84 16.04 11.83
CA LYS A 184 5.88 16.55 10.86
C LYS A 184 5.93 15.75 9.56
N ILE A 185 4.75 15.47 9.01
CA ILE A 185 4.53 14.86 7.70
C ILE A 185 3.63 15.78 6.88
N GLU A 186 3.99 16.06 5.64
CA GLU A 186 3.16 16.78 4.68
C GLU A 186 3.12 16.01 3.37
N GLY A 187 1.97 16.03 2.67
CA GLY A 187 1.92 15.35 1.39
C GLY A 187 0.62 15.52 0.62
N ILE A 188 0.66 15.08 -0.63
CA ILE A 188 -0.50 14.82 -1.48
C ILE A 188 -0.54 13.30 -1.68
N LEU A 189 -1.50 12.64 -1.04
CA LEU A 189 -1.53 11.18 -0.93
C LEU A 189 -2.63 10.51 -1.76
N ASN A 190 -3.50 11.32 -2.40
CA ASN A 190 -4.58 10.81 -3.25
C ASN A 190 -4.44 11.32 -4.68
N ALA A 191 -4.16 10.42 -5.61
CA ALA A 191 -3.95 10.73 -7.01
C ALA A 191 -5.22 11.22 -7.71
N THR A 192 -6.38 10.67 -7.34
CA THR A 192 -7.68 11.00 -7.95
C THR A 192 -8.03 12.47 -7.69
N THR A 193 -7.96 12.91 -6.44
CA THR A 193 -8.26 14.31 -6.08
C THR A 193 -7.23 15.28 -6.66
N ASN A 194 -5.95 14.88 -6.70
CA ASN A 194 -4.92 15.70 -7.35
C ASN A 194 -5.21 15.88 -8.85
N TYR A 195 -5.64 14.80 -9.55
CA TYR A 195 -6.08 14.87 -10.93
C TYR A 195 -7.31 15.77 -11.10
N ILE A 196 -8.35 15.59 -10.26
CA ILE A 196 -9.58 16.39 -10.33
C ILE A 196 -9.27 17.89 -10.20
N LEU A 197 -8.54 18.29 -9.17
CA LEU A 197 -8.20 19.70 -8.93
C LEU A 197 -7.36 20.28 -10.06
N LYS A 198 -6.48 19.48 -10.66
CA LYS A 198 -5.72 19.87 -11.85
C LYS A 198 -6.64 20.08 -13.07
N GLU A 199 -7.60 19.20 -13.32
CA GLU A 199 -8.51 19.36 -14.46
C GLU A 199 -9.46 20.53 -14.26
N MET A 200 -9.91 20.81 -13.02
CA MET A 200 -10.70 22.00 -12.69
C MET A 200 -9.97 23.31 -13.01
N SER A 201 -8.64 23.33 -12.92
CA SER A 201 -7.83 24.51 -13.29
C SER A 201 -7.87 24.86 -14.79
N LYS A 202 -8.51 24.02 -15.60
CA LYS A 202 -8.77 24.24 -17.05
C LYS A 202 -10.19 24.71 -17.32
N ASP A 203 -10.89 25.24 -16.32
CA ASP A 203 -12.28 25.68 -16.36
C ASP A 203 -13.28 24.53 -16.67
N ILE A 204 -12.94 23.30 -16.29
CA ILE A 204 -13.83 22.14 -16.39
C ILE A 204 -14.50 21.91 -15.04
N SER A 205 -15.83 21.72 -15.02
CA SER A 205 -16.57 21.47 -13.79
C SER A 205 -16.20 20.12 -13.15
N LEU A 206 -16.29 20.03 -11.82
CA LEU A 206 -16.11 18.76 -11.10
C LEU A 206 -16.99 17.64 -11.67
N GLU A 207 -18.27 17.96 -11.98
CA GLU A 207 -19.21 16.99 -12.53
C GLU A 207 -18.77 16.44 -13.90
N ASP A 208 -18.27 17.31 -14.80
CA ASP A 208 -17.77 16.90 -16.11
C ASP A 208 -16.51 16.06 -16.02
N ILE A 209 -15.57 16.41 -15.10
CA ILE A 209 -14.36 15.64 -14.83
C ILE A 209 -14.71 14.25 -14.30
N MET A 210 -15.62 14.16 -13.33
CA MET A 210 -16.09 12.89 -12.78
C MET A 210 -16.76 12.01 -13.82
N ARG A 211 -17.56 12.60 -14.71
CA ARG A 211 -18.18 11.90 -15.83
C ARG A 211 -17.11 11.37 -16.81
N ALA A 212 -16.21 12.22 -17.26
CA ALA A 212 -15.12 11.83 -18.17
C ALA A 212 -14.21 10.75 -17.56
N GLY A 213 -13.92 10.83 -16.25
CA GLY A 213 -13.11 9.84 -15.53
C GLY A 213 -13.78 8.46 -15.49
N ARG A 214 -15.10 8.41 -15.28
CA ARG A 214 -15.87 7.15 -15.32
C ARG A 214 -15.94 6.57 -16.73
N GLU A 215 -16.25 7.39 -17.73
CA GLU A 215 -16.29 6.98 -19.13
C GLU A 215 -14.93 6.49 -19.65
N GLY A 216 -13.84 7.12 -19.18
CA GLY A 216 -12.46 6.73 -19.49
C GLY A 216 -11.97 5.51 -18.71
N GLY A 217 -12.72 5.03 -17.71
CA GLY A 217 -12.41 3.82 -16.93
C GLY A 217 -11.25 3.94 -15.94
N PHE A 218 -10.80 5.17 -15.63
CA PHE A 218 -9.73 5.43 -14.65
C PHE A 218 -10.23 5.97 -13.31
N MET A 219 -11.54 6.26 -13.20
CA MET A 219 -12.22 6.54 -11.95
C MET A 219 -13.28 5.48 -11.66
N GLU A 220 -13.44 5.14 -10.40
CA GLU A 220 -14.51 4.26 -9.95
C GLU A 220 -15.89 4.93 -10.13
N ALA A 221 -16.95 4.12 -10.20
CA ALA A 221 -18.32 4.62 -10.30
C ALA A 221 -18.68 5.53 -9.11
N ASP A 222 -18.20 5.18 -7.93
CA ASP A 222 -18.29 5.97 -6.70
C ASP A 222 -16.89 6.38 -6.24
N ALA A 223 -16.54 7.65 -6.45
CA ALA A 223 -15.29 8.25 -6.02
C ALA A 223 -15.43 9.02 -4.70
N SER A 224 -16.49 8.80 -3.93
CA SER A 224 -16.73 9.50 -2.66
C SER A 224 -15.60 9.31 -1.66
N MET A 225 -15.00 8.11 -1.60
CA MET A 225 -13.84 7.82 -0.76
C MET A 225 -12.65 8.75 -1.04
N ASP A 226 -12.48 9.11 -2.31
CA ASP A 226 -11.43 10.04 -2.74
C ASP A 226 -11.86 11.48 -2.50
N THR A 227 -13.01 11.90 -3.05
CA THR A 227 -13.45 13.31 -3.05
C THR A 227 -13.82 13.82 -1.66
N GLU A 228 -14.26 12.95 -0.76
CA GLU A 228 -14.49 13.28 0.64
C GLU A 228 -13.19 13.22 1.48
N GLY A 229 -12.08 12.73 0.91
CA GLY A 229 -10.76 12.68 1.54
C GLY A 229 -10.53 11.50 2.47
N TRP A 230 -11.38 10.46 2.47
CA TRP A 230 -11.21 9.27 3.31
C TRP A 230 -9.95 8.47 2.96
N ASP A 231 -9.66 8.28 1.66
CA ASP A 231 -8.44 7.60 1.24
C ASP A 231 -7.17 8.34 1.70
N ALA A 232 -7.17 9.67 1.54
CA ALA A 232 -6.08 10.54 1.99
C ALA A 232 -5.91 10.50 3.52
N ALA A 233 -7.02 10.53 4.28
CA ALA A 233 -6.99 10.44 5.74
C ALA A 233 -6.47 9.08 6.21
N ALA A 234 -6.91 7.97 5.61
CA ALA A 234 -6.41 6.65 5.94
C ALA A 234 -4.91 6.52 5.67
N LYS A 235 -4.42 7.01 4.52
CA LYS A 235 -2.99 7.01 4.20
C LYS A 235 -2.16 7.87 5.15
N LEU A 236 -2.66 9.06 5.50
CA LEU A 236 -2.02 9.91 6.50
C LEU A 236 -1.95 9.22 7.86
N THR A 237 -3.04 8.57 8.29
CA THR A 237 -3.08 7.79 9.54
C THR A 237 -2.03 6.68 9.53
N VAL A 238 -1.90 5.93 8.42
CA VAL A 238 -0.87 4.89 8.30
C VAL A 238 0.54 5.47 8.44
N LEU A 239 0.83 6.59 7.78
CA LEU A 239 2.13 7.27 7.91
C LEU A 239 2.39 7.74 9.34
N MET A 240 1.42 8.37 9.98
CA MET A 240 1.57 8.87 11.35
C MET A 240 1.74 7.73 12.35
N ASN A 241 0.99 6.65 12.21
CA ASN A 241 1.11 5.47 13.08
C ASN A 241 2.45 4.76 12.89
N ALA A 242 2.87 4.54 11.64
CA ALA A 242 4.08 3.76 11.36
C ALA A 242 5.39 4.56 11.58
N ILE A 243 5.39 5.86 11.27
CA ILE A 243 6.61 6.69 11.26
C ILE A 243 6.68 7.58 12.52
N MET A 244 5.54 8.05 13.03
CA MET A 244 5.50 8.94 14.20
C MET A 244 5.04 8.23 15.48
N ASP A 245 4.68 6.93 15.43
CA ASP A 245 4.09 6.20 16.58
C ASP A 245 2.90 6.94 17.21
N ALA A 246 1.95 7.38 16.37
CA ALA A 246 0.87 8.28 16.77
C ALA A 246 -0.28 7.56 17.49
N ASP A 247 -0.53 6.29 17.16
CA ASP A 247 -1.62 5.46 17.71
C ASP A 247 -3.01 6.12 17.55
N ILE A 248 -3.31 6.57 16.34
CA ILE A 248 -4.57 7.23 15.96
C ILE A 248 -5.33 6.44 14.91
N THR A 249 -6.58 6.80 14.69
CA THR A 249 -7.48 6.21 13.69
C THR A 249 -7.97 7.27 12.69
N PRO A 250 -8.45 6.91 11.47
CA PRO A 250 -8.83 7.87 10.44
C PRO A 250 -9.94 8.84 10.84
N ASP A 251 -10.81 8.47 11.77
CA ASP A 251 -11.87 9.30 12.31
C ASP A 251 -11.37 10.44 13.22
N LEU A 252 -10.13 10.36 13.68
CA LEU A 252 -9.45 11.43 14.45
C LEU A 252 -8.74 12.46 13.55
N ILE A 253 -8.71 12.24 12.23
CA ILE A 253 -8.17 13.19 11.28
C ILE A 253 -9.20 14.30 11.04
N ASP A 254 -8.79 15.56 11.22
CA ASP A 254 -9.57 16.73 10.78
C ASP A 254 -9.65 16.72 9.26
N ARG A 255 -10.81 16.28 8.71
CA ARG A 255 -10.95 15.96 7.30
C ARG A 255 -11.97 16.83 6.60
N THR A 256 -11.52 17.52 5.56
CA THR A 256 -12.37 18.23 4.58
C THR A 256 -12.01 17.74 3.18
N GLY A 257 -13.00 17.22 2.45
CA GLY A 257 -12.85 16.79 1.06
C GLY A 257 -12.87 17.95 0.06
N ILE A 258 -12.83 17.62 -1.24
CA ILE A 258 -12.80 18.61 -2.32
C ILE A 258 -14.18 18.95 -2.89
N ASN A 259 -15.26 18.33 -2.41
CA ASN A 259 -16.62 18.49 -2.97
C ASN A 259 -17.15 19.94 -2.91
N GLY A 260 -16.61 20.76 -2.00
CA GLY A 260 -16.98 22.16 -1.87
C GLY A 260 -16.13 23.12 -2.71
N ILE A 261 -15.11 22.63 -3.43
CA ILE A 261 -14.25 23.49 -4.25
C ILE A 261 -14.93 23.77 -5.59
N THR A 262 -14.98 25.05 -5.94
CA THR A 262 -15.56 25.55 -7.20
C THR A 262 -14.45 25.94 -8.19
N THR A 263 -14.83 26.14 -9.45
CA THR A 263 -13.92 26.68 -10.46
C THR A 263 -13.49 28.11 -10.12
N ASP A 264 -14.37 28.88 -9.48
CA ASP A 264 -14.04 30.24 -9.02
C ASP A 264 -12.96 30.23 -7.94
N ASP A 265 -13.02 29.30 -6.97
CA ASP A 265 -11.98 29.13 -5.95
C ASP A 265 -10.61 28.81 -6.60
N ILE A 266 -10.61 27.95 -7.62
CA ILE A 266 -9.39 27.61 -8.37
C ILE A 266 -8.82 28.84 -9.09
N ASN A 267 -9.67 29.59 -9.77
CA ASN A 267 -9.27 30.80 -10.51
C ASN A 267 -8.77 31.90 -9.57
N ASP A 268 -9.42 32.08 -8.43
CA ASP A 268 -9.00 33.01 -7.40
C ASP A 268 -7.65 32.65 -6.80
N ALA A 269 -7.41 31.37 -6.52
CA ALA A 269 -6.08 30.89 -6.07
C ALA A 269 -5.01 31.17 -7.14
N LYS A 270 -5.30 30.85 -8.40
CA LYS A 270 -4.39 31.10 -9.53
C LYS A 270 -4.07 32.59 -9.71
N ALA A 271 -5.06 33.47 -9.54
CA ALA A 271 -4.83 34.92 -9.57
C ALA A 271 -3.87 35.41 -8.46
N ARG A 272 -3.74 34.65 -7.37
CA ARG A 272 -2.77 34.88 -6.29
C ARG A 272 -1.43 34.17 -6.46
N GLY A 273 -1.21 33.48 -7.59
CA GLY A 273 -0.01 32.68 -7.84
C GLY A 273 0.03 31.34 -7.07
N ASN A 274 -1.14 30.79 -6.74
CA ASN A 274 -1.30 29.55 -6.00
C ASN A 274 -2.09 28.50 -6.81
N VAL A 275 -1.97 27.24 -6.41
CA VAL A 275 -2.83 26.13 -6.84
C VAL A 275 -3.54 25.53 -5.62
N ILE A 276 -4.74 24.99 -5.80
CA ILE A 276 -5.43 24.26 -4.72
C ILE A 276 -5.03 22.77 -4.78
N LYS A 277 -4.62 22.24 -3.64
CA LYS A 277 -4.27 20.82 -3.47
C LYS A 277 -4.97 20.24 -2.24
N LEU A 278 -5.34 18.96 -2.28
CA LEU A 278 -5.79 18.24 -1.07
C LEU A 278 -4.55 17.87 -0.25
N MET A 279 -4.21 18.71 0.71
CA MET A 279 -3.03 18.55 1.54
C MET A 279 -3.31 17.63 2.73
N CYS A 280 -2.35 16.75 3.00
CA CYS A 280 -2.30 15.90 4.18
C CYS A 280 -1.22 16.43 5.10
N ARG A 281 -1.54 16.69 6.37
CA ARG A 281 -0.59 17.20 7.37
C ARG A 281 -0.72 16.42 8.66
N GLY A 282 0.38 15.81 9.12
CA GLY A 282 0.52 15.20 10.43
C GLY A 282 1.56 15.95 11.23
N GLU A 283 1.29 16.30 12.48
CA GLU A 283 2.21 17.09 13.31
C GLU A 283 2.18 16.59 14.76
N ARG A 284 3.38 16.49 15.35
CA ARG A 284 3.58 16.28 16.77
C ARG A 284 3.89 17.60 17.43
N HIS A 285 3.09 17.96 18.41
CA HIS A 285 3.23 19.19 19.18
C HIS A 285 4.23 19.03 20.34
N ALA A 286 4.66 20.16 20.91
CA ALA A 286 5.65 20.20 21.99
C ALA A 286 5.17 19.49 23.28
N ASP A 287 3.86 19.36 23.48
CA ASP A 287 3.25 18.60 24.60
C ASP A 287 3.16 17.10 24.34
N GLY A 288 3.62 16.64 23.16
CA GLY A 288 3.59 15.25 22.72
C GLY A 288 2.29 14.83 22.03
N THR A 289 1.26 15.68 21.97
CA THR A 289 0.05 15.38 21.21
C THR A 289 0.33 15.33 19.73
N VAL A 290 -0.46 14.54 19.00
CA VAL A 290 -0.32 14.38 17.54
C VAL A 290 -1.64 14.75 16.89
N THR A 291 -1.60 15.61 15.88
CA THR A 291 -2.79 16.01 15.10
C THR A 291 -2.59 15.69 13.63
N GLY A 292 -3.67 15.27 12.98
CA GLY A 292 -3.72 15.02 11.53
C GLY A 292 -4.81 15.86 10.87
N LYS A 293 -4.49 16.42 9.71
CA LYS A 293 -5.43 17.20 8.91
C LYS A 293 -5.36 16.80 7.43
N VAL A 294 -6.50 16.69 6.80
CA VAL A 294 -6.66 16.55 5.35
C VAL A 294 -7.64 17.61 4.87
N ALA A 295 -7.17 18.55 4.09
CA ALA A 295 -8.03 19.63 3.59
C ALA A 295 -7.51 20.20 2.26
N PRO A 296 -8.40 20.77 1.43
CA PRO A 296 -7.97 21.63 0.33
C PRO A 296 -7.22 22.85 0.88
N GLU A 297 -6.04 23.12 0.35
CA GLU A 297 -5.22 24.25 0.73
C GLU A 297 -4.62 24.92 -0.51
N GLU A 298 -4.43 26.23 -0.44
CA GLU A 298 -3.64 26.97 -1.43
C GLU A 298 -2.16 26.71 -1.23
N VAL A 299 -1.49 26.33 -2.31
CA VAL A 299 -0.06 26.04 -2.35
C VAL A 299 0.58 26.97 -3.37
N PRO A 300 1.66 27.71 -3.04
CA PRO A 300 2.37 28.56 -4.01
C PRO A 300 2.83 27.75 -5.23
N GLU A 301 2.69 28.30 -6.43
CA GLU A 301 3.15 27.65 -7.68
C GLU A 301 4.65 27.30 -7.65
N SER A 302 5.44 28.00 -6.83
CA SER A 302 6.87 27.71 -6.64
C SER A 302 7.17 26.55 -5.68
N ASP A 303 6.16 26.04 -4.97
CA ASP A 303 6.32 24.90 -4.05
C ASP A 303 6.37 23.57 -4.80
N VAL A 304 7.10 22.60 -4.25
CA VAL A 304 7.21 21.25 -4.82
C VAL A 304 5.85 20.53 -4.91
N PHE A 305 4.90 20.86 -4.04
CA PHE A 305 3.55 20.31 -4.06
C PHE A 305 2.70 20.82 -5.22
N ALA A 306 3.09 21.92 -5.87
CA ALA A 306 2.37 22.49 -7.01
C ALA A 306 2.65 21.77 -8.35
N ASP A 307 3.70 20.95 -8.43
CA ASP A 307 4.06 20.27 -9.69
C ASP A 307 2.88 19.43 -10.21
N GLU A 308 2.36 19.79 -11.37
CA GLU A 308 1.19 19.16 -12.00
C GLU A 308 1.43 17.71 -12.47
N ARG A 309 2.69 17.29 -12.56
CA ARG A 309 3.07 15.92 -13.00
C ARG A 309 3.02 14.92 -11.85
N LEU A 310 2.97 15.42 -10.60
CA LEU A 310 2.94 14.58 -9.41
C LEU A 310 1.67 13.72 -9.36
N VAL A 311 1.87 12.44 -9.06
CA VAL A 311 0.81 11.52 -8.67
C VAL A 311 0.64 11.53 -7.14
N ALA A 312 1.75 11.48 -6.44
CA ALA A 312 1.81 11.59 -4.98
C ALA A 312 3.14 12.21 -4.55
N VAL A 313 3.16 12.81 -3.37
CA VAL A 313 4.36 13.37 -2.76
C VAL A 313 4.23 13.34 -1.25
N VAL A 314 5.31 13.03 -0.55
CA VAL A 314 5.39 13.10 0.90
C VAL A 314 6.69 13.76 1.33
N SER A 315 6.60 14.67 2.29
CA SER A 315 7.73 15.30 2.98
C SER A 315 7.74 14.87 4.44
N LEU A 316 8.89 14.40 4.89
CA LEU A 316 9.16 14.05 6.28
C LEU A 316 10.09 15.13 6.86
N TYR A 317 9.72 15.71 8.01
CA TYR A 317 10.54 16.70 8.72
C TYR A 317 11.19 16.01 9.90
N THR A 318 12.50 15.95 9.87
CA THR A 318 13.31 15.24 10.84
C THR A 318 14.22 16.20 11.62
N ASP A 319 14.55 15.82 12.85
CA ASP A 319 15.47 16.60 13.71
C ASP A 319 16.94 16.57 13.23
N LEU A 320 17.38 15.43 12.63
CA LEU A 320 18.79 15.24 12.25
C LEU A 320 19.06 15.50 10.77
N MET A 321 18.08 15.23 9.88
CA MET A 321 18.27 15.31 8.43
C MET A 321 17.49 16.47 7.77
N GLY A 322 16.72 17.25 8.54
CA GLY A 322 15.87 18.31 8.01
C GLY A 322 14.68 17.75 7.22
N LYS A 323 14.25 18.49 6.19
CA LYS A 323 13.13 18.10 5.32
C LYS A 323 13.60 17.16 4.21
N LEU A 324 13.01 15.97 4.14
CA LEU A 324 13.19 15.03 3.04
C LEU A 324 11.87 14.91 2.28
N THR A 325 11.93 14.97 0.95
CA THR A 325 10.73 14.89 0.10
C THR A 325 10.88 13.77 -0.91
N MET A 326 9.90 12.87 -0.95
CA MET A 326 9.77 11.83 -1.97
C MET A 326 8.62 12.17 -2.91
N MET A 327 8.90 12.15 -4.19
CA MET A 327 7.98 12.50 -5.26
C MET A 327 7.74 11.29 -6.16
N GLN A 328 6.48 11.01 -6.48
CA GLN A 328 6.11 9.96 -7.42
C GLN A 328 5.52 10.58 -8.68
N TYR A 329 6.10 10.22 -9.82
CA TYR A 329 5.65 10.57 -11.15
C TYR A 329 5.16 9.31 -11.87
N GLY A 330 3.99 9.41 -12.50
CA GLY A 330 3.35 8.28 -13.16
C GLY A 330 2.74 7.28 -12.17
N LEU A 331 1.70 6.60 -12.61
CA LEU A 331 1.02 5.56 -11.84
C LEU A 331 0.84 4.35 -12.74
N GLU A 332 1.61 3.29 -12.46
CA GLU A 332 1.51 2.01 -13.16
C GLU A 332 1.18 0.90 -12.18
N THR A 333 0.42 -0.09 -12.63
CA THR A 333 0.02 -1.23 -11.80
C THR A 333 1.21 -2.04 -11.31
N THR A 334 2.29 -2.08 -12.09
CA THR A 334 3.57 -2.72 -11.75
C THR A 334 4.18 -2.15 -10.47
N GLN A 335 4.05 -0.84 -10.23
CA GLN A 335 4.60 -0.20 -9.02
C GLN A 335 3.95 -0.74 -7.73
N THR A 336 2.64 -1.00 -7.75
CA THR A 336 1.95 -1.61 -6.61
C THR A 336 2.43 -3.05 -6.37
N GLY A 337 2.59 -3.84 -7.44
CA GLY A 337 3.17 -5.19 -7.35
C GLY A 337 4.61 -5.17 -6.86
N TYR A 338 5.40 -4.17 -7.27
CA TYR A 338 6.77 -4.01 -6.82
C TYR A 338 6.89 -3.72 -5.33
N GLY A 339 5.99 -2.91 -4.76
CA GLY A 339 5.97 -2.66 -3.31
C GLY A 339 5.74 -3.95 -2.50
N VAL A 340 4.81 -4.82 -2.95
CA VAL A 340 4.61 -6.16 -2.35
C VAL A 340 5.85 -7.04 -2.53
N PHE A 341 6.45 -6.98 -3.71
CA PHE A 341 7.65 -7.77 -4.04
C PHE A 341 8.84 -7.37 -3.18
N ILE A 342 9.15 -6.09 -3.05
CA ILE A 342 10.31 -5.65 -2.26
C ILE A 342 10.12 -5.96 -0.77
N ASP A 343 8.92 -5.89 -0.23
CA ASP A 343 8.63 -6.31 1.14
C ASP A 343 8.79 -7.83 1.31
N THR A 344 8.42 -8.64 0.30
CA THR A 344 8.71 -10.08 0.29
C THR A 344 10.21 -10.35 0.27
N ILE A 345 11.00 -9.57 -0.47
CA ILE A 345 12.48 -9.64 -0.45
C ILE A 345 13.02 -9.27 0.94
N ARG A 346 12.46 -8.29 1.64
CA ARG A 346 12.84 -7.94 3.02
C ARG A 346 12.57 -9.11 3.99
N VAL A 347 11.47 -9.83 3.81
CA VAL A 347 11.21 -11.08 4.58
C VAL A 347 12.30 -12.11 4.30
N ILE A 348 12.66 -12.34 3.03
CA ILE A 348 13.75 -13.25 2.64
C ILE A 348 15.06 -12.83 3.30
N ASP A 349 15.44 -11.56 3.20
CA ASP A 349 16.69 -11.03 3.74
C ASP A 349 16.74 -11.13 5.27
N THR A 350 15.59 -11.10 5.97
CA THR A 350 15.51 -11.35 7.41
C THR A 350 15.75 -12.82 7.71
N ILE A 351 15.03 -13.75 7.05
CA ILE A 351 15.11 -15.18 7.28
C ILE A 351 16.51 -15.76 6.99
N ILE A 352 17.26 -15.19 6.04
CA ILE A 352 18.61 -15.70 5.72
C ILE A 352 19.69 -15.17 6.67
N ARG A 353 19.40 -14.12 7.46
CA ARG A 353 20.33 -13.60 8.49
C ARG A 353 20.26 -14.38 9.79
N ASP A 354 19.06 -14.90 10.09
CA ASP A 354 18.79 -15.80 11.23
C ASP A 354 19.26 -17.24 10.90
#